data_4432bbb904e6ff05366359c1c1011f6b
#
_entry.id   4432bbb904e6ff05366359c1c1011f6b
#
_cell.length_a   1.000
_cell.length_b   1.000
_cell.length_c   1.000
_cell.angle_alpha   90.00
_cell.angle_beta   90.00
_cell.angle_gamma   90.00
#
_symmetry.space_group_name_H-M   'P 1'
#
loop_
_entity.id
_entity.type
_entity.pdbx_description
1 polymer ?
#
loop_
_entity_poly.entity_id
_entity_poly.type
_entity_poly.pdbx_seq_one_letter_code
_entity_poly.pdbx_strand_id
1 'polypeptide(L)'
;QISKIDLDKDFFLLGTLDEYLGRRIREPKDVFVDAYYPHEGFVVRVLDSLFKTEYPDLKCNVEPSGHMNLYSKELAYKVNEYFGIEGEKAEKDSFTGAKLNKDVFKTDKQRYSYLAGVFLRYGTILKDDFKIRFANAGGKVEICKMLFEELKCTGVEFEHLKAIPASNTFSFTPKGKLEEYLLYAVMLRGNLAQRYEEWGSMPFVKQVK
;
A
#
# COMPACT_ATOMS: atom_id res chain seq x y z
N GLN A 1 4.73 8.67 -24.01
CA GLN A 1 5.47 7.48 -23.58
C GLN A 1 5.84 7.69 -22.12
N ILE A 2 5.15 7.00 -21.19
CA ILE A 2 5.59 6.96 -19.79
C ILE A 2 6.87 6.15 -19.78
N SER A 3 7.99 6.80 -19.47
CA SER A 3 9.28 6.16 -19.36
C SER A 3 9.18 5.04 -18.31
N LYS A 4 9.86 3.92 -18.55
CA LYS A 4 9.91 2.80 -17.60
C LYS A 4 10.46 3.33 -16.28
N ILE A 5 9.59 3.44 -15.27
CA ILE A 5 9.97 3.91 -13.93
C ILE A 5 10.90 2.88 -13.29
N ASP A 6 12.01 3.34 -12.76
CA ASP A 6 12.93 2.50 -11.94
C ASP A 6 12.36 2.35 -10.53
N LEU A 7 11.40 1.42 -10.38
CA LEU A 7 10.68 1.18 -9.15
C LEU A 7 11.50 0.34 -8.17
N ASP A 8 11.59 0.79 -6.91
CA ASP A 8 11.98 -0.07 -5.80
C ASP A 8 10.76 -0.88 -5.36
N LYS A 9 10.71 -2.16 -5.73
CA LYS A 9 9.55 -3.02 -5.54
C LYS A 9 9.20 -3.21 -4.06
N ASP A 10 10.20 -3.32 -3.19
CA ASP A 10 10.00 -3.53 -1.76
C ASP A 10 9.30 -2.32 -1.15
N PHE A 11 9.80 -1.13 -1.41
CA PHE A 11 9.19 0.10 -0.90
C PHE A 11 7.82 0.37 -1.53
N PHE A 12 7.62 0.00 -2.79
CA PHE A 12 6.29 0.04 -3.40
C PHE A 12 5.31 -0.87 -2.66
N LEU A 13 5.70 -2.12 -2.37
CA LEU A 13 4.89 -3.04 -1.57
C LEU A 13 4.58 -2.46 -0.18
N LEU A 14 5.61 -1.97 0.55
CA LEU A 14 5.44 -1.34 1.87
C LEU A 14 4.39 -0.22 1.84
N GLY A 15 4.36 0.58 0.76
CA GLY A 15 3.34 1.60 0.55
C GLY A 15 1.92 1.05 0.46
N THR A 16 1.74 -0.16 -0.09
CA THR A 16 0.42 -0.77 -0.25
C THR A 16 -0.11 -1.49 1.00
N LEU A 17 0.73 -1.79 1.99
CA LEU A 17 0.33 -2.60 3.14
C LEU A 17 -0.76 -1.93 3.98
N ASP A 18 -1.62 -2.74 4.61
CA ASP A 18 -2.54 -2.27 5.63
C ASP A 18 -1.80 -2.16 6.98
N GLU A 19 -1.82 -0.97 7.56
CA GLU A 19 -1.20 -0.69 8.85
C GLU A 19 -2.25 -0.23 9.89
N TYR A 20 -3.46 -0.74 9.80
CA TYR A 20 -4.45 -0.51 10.84
C TYR A 20 -3.96 -1.06 12.18
N LEU A 21 -3.69 -0.18 13.13
CA LEU A 21 -3.05 -0.50 14.42
C LEU A 21 -1.64 -1.11 14.30
N GLY A 22 -0.93 -0.85 13.19
CA GLY A 22 0.39 -1.41 12.90
C GLY A 22 0.33 -2.78 12.21
N ARG A 23 1.50 -3.25 11.74
CA ARG A 23 1.61 -4.54 11.06
C ARG A 23 1.37 -5.68 12.05
N ARG A 24 0.34 -6.45 11.81
CA ARG A 24 0.06 -7.67 12.57
C ARG A 24 0.89 -8.81 12.02
N ILE A 25 1.82 -9.30 12.83
CA ILE A 25 2.52 -10.55 12.55
C ILE A 25 1.61 -11.67 13.05
N ARG A 26 0.68 -12.13 12.19
CA ARG A 26 -0.28 -13.20 12.52
C ARG A 26 0.39 -14.57 12.42
N GLU A 27 -0.15 -15.55 13.17
CA GLU A 27 0.21 -16.94 12.94
C GLU A 27 -0.51 -17.50 11.69
N PRO A 28 0.13 -18.24 10.81
CA PRO A 28 1.59 -18.47 10.82
C PRO A 28 2.35 -17.18 10.46
N LYS A 29 3.20 -16.73 11.38
CA LYS A 29 3.90 -15.42 11.31
C LYS A 29 4.80 -15.27 10.09
N ASP A 30 5.14 -16.38 9.49
CA ASP A 30 6.18 -16.52 8.49
C ASP A 30 5.68 -16.63 7.06
N VAL A 31 4.38 -16.49 6.81
CA VAL A 31 3.83 -16.62 5.46
C VAL A 31 2.86 -15.52 5.06
N PHE A 32 2.27 -14.79 6.02
CA PHE A 32 1.29 -13.75 5.74
C PHE A 32 1.97 -12.45 5.32
N VAL A 33 1.68 -11.99 4.09
CA VAL A 33 2.18 -10.71 3.57
C VAL A 33 1.22 -9.58 3.91
N ASP A 34 -0.03 -9.62 3.44
CA ASP A 34 -1.04 -8.62 3.76
C ASP A 34 -2.45 -9.06 3.33
N ALA A 35 -3.46 -8.26 3.74
CA ALA A 35 -4.86 -8.44 3.38
C ALA A 35 -5.40 -7.21 2.63
N TYR A 36 -6.27 -7.48 1.65
CA TYR A 36 -6.87 -6.46 0.80
C TYR A 36 -8.39 -6.64 0.76
N TYR A 37 -9.12 -5.53 0.71
CA TYR A 37 -10.57 -5.54 0.56
C TYR A 37 -11.00 -5.97 -0.84
N PRO A 38 -12.25 -6.43 -1.04
CA PRO A 38 -12.74 -6.88 -2.36
C PRO A 38 -12.54 -5.85 -3.48
N HIS A 39 -12.72 -4.57 -3.17
CA HIS A 39 -12.53 -3.48 -4.12
C HIS A 39 -11.06 -3.13 -4.42
N GLU A 40 -10.12 -3.70 -3.67
CA GLU A 40 -8.67 -3.50 -3.84
C GLU A 40 -8.01 -4.62 -4.68
N GLY A 41 -8.77 -5.46 -5.35
CA GLY A 41 -8.25 -6.56 -6.17
C GLY A 41 -7.26 -6.13 -7.25
N PHE A 42 -7.31 -4.88 -7.70
CA PHE A 42 -6.32 -4.31 -8.61
C PHE A 42 -4.94 -4.22 -7.95
N VAL A 43 -4.84 -3.91 -6.66
CA VAL A 43 -3.56 -3.88 -5.93
C VAL A 43 -2.94 -5.27 -5.91
N VAL A 44 -3.73 -6.29 -5.54
CA VAL A 44 -3.28 -7.70 -5.51
C VAL A 44 -2.71 -8.14 -6.86
N ARG A 45 -3.37 -7.79 -7.97
CA ARG A 45 -2.87 -8.12 -9.33
C ARG A 45 -1.58 -7.42 -9.69
N VAL A 46 -1.43 -6.15 -9.29
CA VAL A 46 -0.17 -5.42 -9.49
C VAL A 46 0.95 -6.10 -8.72
N LEU A 47 0.71 -6.46 -7.46
CA LEU A 47 1.70 -7.13 -6.62
C LEU A 47 2.04 -8.53 -7.15
N ASP A 48 1.06 -9.33 -7.57
CA ASP A 48 1.33 -10.62 -8.20
C ASP A 48 2.20 -10.46 -9.45
N SER A 49 1.89 -9.50 -10.32
CA SER A 49 2.68 -9.20 -11.51
C SER A 49 4.12 -8.77 -11.20
N LEU A 50 4.34 -8.03 -10.12
CA LEU A 50 5.66 -7.53 -9.74
C LEU A 50 6.52 -8.60 -9.05
N PHE A 51 5.90 -9.47 -8.25
CA PHE A 51 6.61 -10.33 -7.32
C PHE A 51 6.58 -11.83 -7.68
N LYS A 52 5.60 -12.29 -8.48
CA LYS A 52 5.42 -13.72 -8.77
C LYS A 52 6.64 -14.43 -9.35
N THR A 53 7.42 -13.73 -10.16
CA THR A 53 8.65 -14.31 -10.76
C THR A 53 9.76 -14.47 -9.71
N GLU A 54 9.87 -13.53 -8.78
CA GLU A 54 10.88 -13.52 -7.72
C GLU A 54 10.47 -14.43 -6.56
N TYR A 55 9.16 -14.47 -6.25
CA TYR A 55 8.56 -15.26 -5.17
C TYR A 55 7.51 -16.24 -5.76
N PRO A 56 7.91 -17.41 -6.30
CA PRO A 56 6.99 -18.35 -6.92
C PRO A 56 5.94 -18.93 -5.96
N ASP A 57 6.21 -18.89 -4.65
CA ASP A 57 5.30 -19.28 -3.57
C ASP A 57 4.22 -18.25 -3.25
N LEU A 58 4.28 -17.05 -3.86
CA LEU A 58 3.27 -16.01 -3.64
C LEU A 58 1.90 -16.51 -4.07
N LYS A 59 0.94 -16.48 -3.15
CA LYS A 59 -0.43 -16.96 -3.33
C LYS A 59 -1.42 -15.93 -2.81
N CYS A 60 -2.55 -15.81 -3.49
CA CYS A 60 -3.70 -15.06 -3.03
C CYS A 60 -4.82 -16.02 -2.68
N ASN A 61 -5.26 -15.99 -1.41
CA ASN A 61 -6.46 -16.69 -0.97
C ASN A 61 -7.60 -15.70 -0.85
N VAL A 62 -8.74 -16.01 -1.49
CA VAL A 62 -9.95 -15.21 -1.41
C VAL A 62 -10.87 -15.83 -0.36
N GLU A 63 -11.22 -15.06 0.66
CA GLU A 63 -12.16 -15.47 1.70
C GLU A 63 -13.62 -15.40 1.20
N PRO A 64 -14.58 -16.08 1.87
CA PRO A 64 -16.01 -15.96 1.54
C PRO A 64 -16.54 -14.52 1.58
N SER A 65 -15.92 -13.65 2.41
CA SER A 65 -16.19 -12.21 2.48
C SER A 65 -15.72 -11.42 1.27
N GLY A 66 -14.94 -12.06 0.38
CA GLY A 66 -14.25 -11.43 -0.74
C GLY A 66 -12.92 -10.76 -0.38
N HIS A 67 -12.48 -10.79 0.90
CA HIS A 67 -11.15 -10.32 1.27
C HIS A 67 -10.08 -11.21 0.63
N MET A 68 -9.00 -10.58 0.20
CA MET A 68 -7.89 -11.23 -0.46
C MET A 68 -6.66 -11.19 0.44
N ASN A 69 -6.18 -12.36 0.84
CA ASN A 69 -5.01 -12.50 1.69
C ASN A 69 -3.83 -12.98 0.85
N LEU A 70 -2.73 -12.22 0.87
CA LEU A 70 -1.48 -12.60 0.22
C LEU A 70 -0.59 -13.37 1.19
N TYR A 71 -0.02 -14.47 0.69
CA TYR A 71 0.89 -15.35 1.41
C TYR A 71 2.12 -15.65 0.57
N SER A 72 3.28 -15.51 1.16
CA SER A 72 4.58 -15.99 0.66
C SER A 72 5.55 -15.99 1.84
N LYS A 73 6.24 -17.08 2.07
CA LYS A 73 7.17 -17.20 3.19
C LYS A 73 8.32 -16.22 3.07
N GLU A 74 9.02 -16.24 1.93
CA GLU A 74 10.19 -15.40 1.72
C GLU A 74 9.85 -13.92 1.69
N LEU A 75 8.77 -13.55 1.01
CA LEU A 75 8.34 -12.16 0.92
C LEU A 75 7.84 -11.64 2.29
N ALA A 76 7.14 -12.46 3.08
CA ALA A 76 6.71 -12.09 4.42
C ALA A 76 7.89 -11.82 5.35
N TYR A 77 8.92 -12.66 5.34
CA TYR A 77 10.14 -12.44 6.11
C TYR A 77 10.81 -11.14 5.71
N LYS A 78 11.03 -10.93 4.42
CA LYS A 78 11.63 -9.70 3.91
C LYS A 78 10.87 -8.45 4.31
N VAL A 79 9.55 -8.47 4.19
CA VAL A 79 8.69 -7.37 4.63
C VAL A 79 8.83 -7.12 6.13
N ASN A 80 8.86 -8.17 6.95
CA ASN A 80 8.93 -8.04 8.40
C ASN A 80 10.24 -7.38 8.89
N GLU A 81 11.35 -7.49 8.13
CA GLU A 81 12.62 -6.83 8.45
C GLU A 81 12.53 -5.29 8.47
N TYR A 82 11.57 -4.71 7.75
CA TYR A 82 11.35 -3.27 7.72
C TYR A 82 10.54 -2.75 8.92
N PHE A 83 9.96 -3.66 9.72
CA PHE A 83 9.10 -3.31 10.83
C PHE A 83 9.77 -3.60 12.17
N GLY A 84 9.64 -2.67 13.11
CA GLY A 84 10.14 -2.78 14.47
C GLY A 84 9.01 -2.67 15.50
N ILE A 85 9.27 -3.22 16.69
CA ILE A 85 8.41 -3.03 17.86
C ILE A 85 8.96 -1.82 18.60
N GLU A 86 8.21 -0.71 18.64
CA GLU A 86 8.56 0.43 19.49
C GLU A 86 8.22 0.11 20.96
N GLY A 87 9.24 0.08 21.81
CA GLY A 87 9.15 -0.02 23.26
C GLY A 87 9.45 -1.39 23.82
N GLU A 88 10.10 -1.41 24.99
CA GLU A 88 10.53 -2.61 25.75
C GLU A 88 9.38 -3.43 26.34
N LYS A 89 8.13 -3.05 26.12
CA LYS A 89 6.94 -3.72 26.65
C LYS A 89 5.90 -3.95 25.57
N ALA A 90 6.14 -4.92 24.72
CA ALA A 90 5.00 -5.68 24.20
C ALA A 90 4.43 -6.49 25.38
N GLU A 91 3.60 -5.87 26.21
CA GLU A 91 2.73 -6.64 27.10
C GLU A 91 1.95 -7.62 26.22
N LYS A 92 1.89 -8.87 26.63
CA LYS A 92 1.32 -9.99 25.87
C LYS A 92 -0.11 -9.78 25.37
N ASP A 93 -0.77 -8.69 25.79
CA ASP A 93 -2.16 -8.35 25.49
C ASP A 93 -2.33 -7.01 24.74
N SER A 94 -1.27 -6.27 24.40
CA SER A 94 -1.43 -5.05 23.64
C SER A 94 -1.46 -5.35 22.14
N PHE A 95 -2.58 -5.06 21.50
CA PHE A 95 -2.82 -5.14 20.05
C PHE A 95 -2.01 -4.11 19.22
N THR A 96 -0.91 -3.59 19.74
CA THR A 96 -0.04 -2.68 18.99
C THR A 96 0.84 -3.49 18.06
N GLY A 97 0.51 -3.45 16.78
CA GLY A 97 1.34 -4.06 15.74
C GLY A 97 2.69 -3.36 15.58
N ALA A 98 3.62 -4.04 14.93
CA ALA A 98 4.92 -3.47 14.60
C ALA A 98 4.76 -2.26 13.65
N LYS A 99 5.62 -1.25 13.83
CA LYS A 99 5.64 -0.04 12.99
C LYS A 99 6.75 -0.10 11.97
N LEU A 100 6.50 0.50 10.81
CA LEU A 100 7.54 0.67 9.80
C LEU A 100 8.66 1.56 10.36
N ASN A 101 9.89 1.05 10.31
CA ASN A 101 11.06 1.82 10.75
C ASN A 101 11.29 2.98 9.79
N LYS A 102 11.30 4.22 10.30
CA LYS A 102 11.54 5.44 9.51
C LYS A 102 12.91 5.48 8.88
N ASP A 103 13.90 4.87 9.53
CA ASP A 103 15.30 4.88 9.09
C ASP A 103 15.58 3.98 7.88
N VAL A 104 14.60 3.24 7.38
CA VAL A 104 14.81 2.38 6.19
C VAL A 104 14.90 3.18 4.88
N PHE A 105 14.37 4.40 4.86
CA PHE A 105 14.37 5.26 3.67
C PHE A 105 15.73 5.94 3.43
N LYS A 106 16.60 5.29 2.68
CA LYS A 106 17.97 5.79 2.39
C LYS A 106 18.07 6.62 1.12
N THR A 107 17.17 6.41 0.15
CA THR A 107 17.24 7.05 -1.17
C THR A 107 15.90 7.65 -1.57
N ASP A 108 15.92 8.66 -2.45
CA ASP A 108 14.69 9.24 -3.00
C ASP A 108 13.89 8.23 -3.84
N LYS A 109 14.57 7.29 -4.51
CA LYS A 109 13.92 6.18 -5.22
C LYS A 109 13.02 5.38 -4.28
N GLN A 110 13.48 5.05 -3.08
CA GLN A 110 12.71 4.34 -2.06
C GLN A 110 11.50 5.17 -1.60
N ARG A 111 11.70 6.47 -1.35
CA ARG A 111 10.64 7.41 -0.94
C ARG A 111 9.55 7.54 -2.01
N TYR A 112 9.95 7.75 -3.27
CA TYR A 112 9.02 7.82 -4.40
C TYR A 112 8.25 6.51 -4.60
N SER A 113 8.95 5.37 -4.50
CA SER A 113 8.34 4.05 -4.66
C SER A 113 7.32 3.77 -3.57
N TYR A 114 7.63 4.10 -2.31
CA TYR A 114 6.69 3.98 -1.20
C TYR A 114 5.44 4.84 -1.42
N LEU A 115 5.61 6.12 -1.75
CA LEU A 115 4.50 7.03 -2.01
C LEU A 115 3.65 6.57 -3.21
N ALA A 116 4.28 5.98 -4.24
CA ALA A 116 3.56 5.39 -5.37
C ALA A 116 2.72 4.17 -4.94
N GLY A 117 3.24 3.31 -4.06
CA GLY A 117 2.49 2.20 -3.48
C GLY A 117 1.31 2.67 -2.63
N VAL A 118 1.54 3.68 -1.78
CA VAL A 118 0.47 4.36 -1.04
C VAL A 118 -0.59 4.92 -1.98
N PHE A 119 -0.16 5.61 -3.04
CA PHE A 119 -1.08 6.23 -3.99
C PHE A 119 -1.84 5.20 -4.82
N LEU A 120 -1.22 4.07 -5.16
CA LEU A 120 -1.92 2.97 -5.83
C LEU A 120 -3.15 2.53 -5.04
N ARG A 121 -3.01 2.35 -3.72
CA ARG A 121 -4.08 1.81 -2.86
C ARG A 121 -5.04 2.90 -2.38
N TYR A 122 -4.53 4.04 -1.93
CA TYR A 122 -5.26 5.07 -1.19
C TYR A 122 -5.40 6.40 -1.93
N GLY A 123 -4.76 6.51 -3.11
CA GLY A 123 -4.71 7.75 -3.87
C GLY A 123 -5.92 7.96 -4.77
N THR A 124 -6.17 9.22 -5.09
CA THR A 124 -7.11 9.66 -6.14
C THR A 124 -6.65 10.99 -6.73
N ILE A 125 -7.03 11.25 -7.98
CA ILE A 125 -6.84 12.55 -8.62
C ILE A 125 -8.23 13.16 -8.82
N LEU A 126 -8.43 14.35 -8.27
CA LEU A 126 -9.63 15.14 -8.45
C LEU A 126 -9.26 16.46 -9.13
N LYS A 127 -9.59 16.60 -10.42
CA LYS A 127 -9.08 17.68 -11.26
C LYS A 127 -7.56 17.61 -11.33
N ASP A 128 -6.86 18.60 -10.78
CA ASP A 128 -5.39 18.66 -10.74
C ASP A 128 -4.81 18.36 -9.33
N ASP A 129 -5.68 18.04 -8.36
CA ASP A 129 -5.28 17.74 -6.99
C ASP A 129 -5.05 16.25 -6.80
N PHE A 130 -3.87 15.89 -6.31
CA PHE A 130 -3.55 14.56 -5.84
C PHE A 130 -3.95 14.44 -4.37
N LYS A 131 -4.71 13.38 -4.06
CA LYS A 131 -5.19 13.13 -2.70
C LYS A 131 -4.85 11.71 -2.26
N ILE A 132 -4.43 11.57 -1.01
CA ILE A 132 -4.25 10.27 -0.35
C ILE A 132 -5.16 10.27 0.87
N ARG A 133 -6.07 9.30 0.96
CA ARG A 133 -7.00 9.20 2.09
C ARG A 133 -6.84 7.87 2.81
N PHE A 134 -6.52 7.94 4.09
CA PHE A 134 -6.42 6.80 4.98
C PHE A 134 -7.60 6.74 5.94
N ALA A 135 -8.17 5.56 6.13
CA ALA A 135 -9.04 5.27 7.25
C ALA A 135 -8.24 4.49 8.30
N ASN A 136 -8.16 5.01 9.51
CA ASN A 136 -7.52 4.34 10.66
C ASN A 136 -6.03 3.93 10.47
N ALA A 137 -5.26 4.60 9.63
CA ALA A 137 -3.88 4.22 9.29
C ALA A 137 -2.86 5.22 9.88
N GLY A 138 -2.80 5.37 11.21
CA GLY A 138 -1.95 6.35 11.89
C GLY A 138 -0.46 6.22 11.55
N GLY A 139 0.08 4.99 11.47
CA GLY A 139 1.48 4.76 11.10
C GLY A 139 1.82 5.31 9.71
N LYS A 140 0.98 5.04 8.71
CA LYS A 140 1.16 5.57 7.35
C LYS A 140 1.12 7.09 7.27
N VAL A 141 0.25 7.72 8.07
CA VAL A 141 0.14 9.18 8.12
C VAL A 141 1.48 9.80 8.54
N GLU A 142 2.12 9.26 9.57
CA GLU A 142 3.41 9.76 10.06
C GLU A 142 4.54 9.54 9.05
N ILE A 143 4.56 8.40 8.37
CA ILE A 143 5.54 8.15 7.29
C ILE A 143 5.32 9.12 6.13
N CYS A 144 4.07 9.31 5.67
CA CYS A 144 3.79 10.24 4.58
C CYS A 144 4.16 11.68 4.93
N LYS A 145 3.89 12.16 6.14
CA LYS A 145 4.32 13.48 6.60
C LYS A 145 5.83 13.63 6.49
N MET A 146 6.58 12.70 7.07
CA MET A 146 8.04 12.69 7.00
C MET A 146 8.54 12.71 5.55
N LEU A 147 7.98 11.86 4.67
CA LEU A 147 8.44 11.78 3.28
C LEU A 147 8.11 13.05 2.48
N PHE A 148 6.96 13.69 2.70
CA PHE A 148 6.65 14.97 2.07
C PHE A 148 7.60 16.08 2.51
N GLU A 149 8.01 16.11 3.78
CA GLU A 149 9.02 17.04 4.30
C GLU A 149 10.41 16.78 3.69
N GLU A 150 10.89 15.53 3.72
CA GLU A 150 12.21 15.14 3.17
C GLU A 150 12.30 15.41 1.65
N LEU A 151 11.24 15.16 0.91
CA LEU A 151 11.15 15.43 -0.53
C LEU A 151 10.84 16.90 -0.84
N LYS A 152 10.71 17.75 0.18
CA LYS A 152 10.41 19.19 0.07
C LYS A 152 9.16 19.47 -0.78
N CYS A 153 8.13 18.65 -0.62
CA CYS A 153 6.86 18.83 -1.29
C CYS A 153 6.21 20.15 -0.83
N THR A 154 5.64 20.88 -1.77
CA THR A 154 4.94 22.15 -1.51
C THR A 154 3.44 21.97 -1.65
N GLY A 155 2.66 22.85 -0.98
CA GLY A 155 1.19 22.82 -1.06
C GLY A 155 0.58 21.56 -0.44
N VAL A 156 1.27 20.94 0.53
CA VAL A 156 0.74 19.79 1.25
C VAL A 156 -0.24 20.28 2.29
N GLU A 157 -1.50 19.92 2.14
CA GLU A 157 -2.56 20.15 3.11
C GLU A 157 -2.92 18.85 3.80
N PHE A 158 -3.14 18.89 5.11
CA PHE A 158 -3.53 17.73 5.91
C PHE A 158 -4.83 18.00 6.63
N GLU A 159 -5.79 17.11 6.43
CA GLU A 159 -7.09 17.13 7.10
C GLU A 159 -7.28 15.86 7.93
N HIS A 160 -7.69 16.02 9.18
CA HIS A 160 -8.11 14.92 10.05
C HIS A 160 -9.60 15.03 10.34
N LEU A 161 -10.37 14.07 9.85
CA LEU A 161 -11.79 13.97 10.10
C LEU A 161 -12.04 12.99 11.26
N LYS A 162 -12.57 13.54 12.37
CA LYS A 162 -13.04 12.73 13.51
C LYS A 162 -14.39 12.09 13.16
N ALA A 163 -14.35 10.94 12.53
CA ALA A 163 -15.51 10.12 12.19
C ALA A 163 -15.30 8.68 12.67
N ILE A 164 -16.25 7.79 12.45
CA ILE A 164 -16.09 6.36 12.69
C ILE A 164 -16.26 5.64 11.34
N PRO A 165 -15.15 5.15 10.74
CA PRO A 165 -13.76 5.28 11.16
C PRO A 165 -13.18 6.69 10.95
N ALA A 166 -12.21 7.10 11.78
CA ALA A 166 -11.47 8.34 11.58
C ALA A 166 -10.72 8.28 10.25
N SER A 167 -10.66 9.41 9.54
CA SER A 167 -9.92 9.48 8.28
C SER A 167 -8.94 10.64 8.25
N ASN A 168 -7.83 10.42 7.55
CA ASN A 168 -6.76 11.38 7.36
C ASN A 168 -6.57 11.57 5.85
N THR A 169 -6.58 12.81 5.39
CA THR A 169 -6.43 13.14 3.97
C THR A 169 -5.26 14.09 3.77
N PHE A 170 -4.36 13.74 2.86
CA PHE A 170 -3.39 14.66 2.30
C PHE A 170 -3.89 15.12 0.94
N SER A 171 -3.84 16.43 0.70
CA SER A 171 -4.01 17.04 -0.63
C SER A 171 -2.70 17.71 -0.99
N PHE A 172 -2.18 17.51 -2.20
CA PHE A 172 -0.88 18.05 -2.60
C PHE A 172 -0.75 18.11 -4.12
N THR A 173 0.19 18.93 -4.59
CA THR A 173 0.56 19.01 -6.00
C THR A 173 1.96 18.44 -6.16
N PRO A 174 2.10 17.20 -6.69
CA PRO A 174 3.41 16.60 -6.91
C PRO A 174 4.14 17.31 -8.04
N LYS A 175 5.49 17.25 -8.01
CA LYS A 175 6.36 17.82 -9.05
C LYS A 175 7.51 16.87 -9.39
N GLY A 176 7.97 16.93 -10.63
CA GLY A 176 9.15 16.21 -11.08
C GLY A 176 9.03 14.70 -10.90
N LYS A 177 10.05 14.09 -10.33
CA LYS A 177 10.11 12.63 -10.16
C LYS A 177 8.94 12.05 -9.35
N LEU A 178 8.50 12.72 -8.29
CA LEU A 178 7.36 12.25 -7.51
C LEU A 178 6.10 12.13 -8.39
N GLU A 179 5.83 13.15 -9.21
CA GLU A 179 4.68 13.14 -10.12
C GLU A 179 4.75 11.95 -11.10
N GLU A 180 5.92 11.68 -11.69
CA GLU A 180 6.12 10.54 -12.59
C GLU A 180 5.76 9.21 -11.90
N TYR A 181 6.19 9.00 -10.65
CA TYR A 181 5.92 7.78 -9.88
C TYR A 181 4.44 7.65 -9.52
N LEU A 182 3.77 8.75 -9.15
CA LEU A 182 2.34 8.73 -8.83
C LEU A 182 1.49 8.48 -10.07
N LEU A 183 1.82 9.10 -11.21
CA LEU A 183 1.16 8.84 -12.50
C LEU A 183 1.37 7.41 -12.97
N TYR A 184 2.53 6.81 -12.70
CA TYR A 184 2.75 5.39 -12.95
C TYR A 184 1.81 4.52 -12.11
N ALA A 185 1.60 4.83 -10.83
CA ALA A 185 0.62 4.12 -9.99
C ALA A 185 -0.82 4.25 -10.53
N VAL A 186 -1.20 5.44 -11.03
CA VAL A 186 -2.49 5.66 -11.71
C VAL A 186 -2.62 4.81 -12.96
N MET A 187 -1.57 4.76 -13.79
CA MET A 187 -1.55 3.91 -14.98
C MET A 187 -1.72 2.42 -14.65
N LEU A 188 -1.03 1.94 -13.62
CA LEU A 188 -1.19 0.55 -13.15
C LEU A 188 -2.64 0.28 -12.73
N ARG A 189 -3.30 1.22 -12.06
CA ARG A 189 -4.71 1.12 -11.68
C ARG A 189 -5.62 1.15 -12.90
N GLY A 190 -5.42 2.08 -13.83
CA GLY A 190 -6.24 2.25 -15.03
C GLY A 190 -6.17 1.06 -15.99
N ASN A 191 -4.98 0.55 -16.26
CA ASN A 191 -4.78 -0.63 -17.10
C ASN A 191 -5.47 -1.88 -16.52
N LEU A 192 -5.71 -1.90 -15.22
CA LEU A 192 -6.40 -2.99 -14.55
C LEU A 192 -7.91 -2.75 -14.45
N ALA A 193 -8.38 -1.51 -14.43
CA ALA A 193 -9.81 -1.20 -14.46
C ALA A 193 -10.45 -1.67 -15.78
N GLN A 194 -9.77 -1.47 -16.93
CA GLN A 194 -10.22 -2.03 -18.22
C GLN A 194 -10.33 -3.56 -18.17
N ARG A 195 -9.35 -4.24 -17.59
CA ARG A 195 -9.41 -5.70 -17.39
C ARG A 195 -10.48 -6.12 -16.38
N TYR A 196 -10.93 -5.22 -15.52
CA TYR A 196 -12.00 -5.51 -14.55
C TYR A 196 -13.38 -5.55 -15.22
N GLU A 197 -13.64 -4.69 -16.20
CA GLU A 197 -14.84 -4.76 -17.02
C GLU A 197 -14.89 -6.07 -17.82
N GLU A 198 -13.74 -6.50 -18.37
CA GLU A 198 -13.61 -7.79 -19.03
C GLU A 198 -13.80 -8.95 -18.04
N TRP A 199 -13.32 -8.84 -16.82
CA TRP A 199 -13.43 -9.87 -15.77
C TRP A 199 -14.84 -9.94 -15.18
N GLY A 200 -15.52 -8.80 -15.00
CA GLY A 200 -16.92 -8.73 -14.58
C GLY A 200 -17.89 -9.37 -15.56
N SER A 201 -17.46 -9.60 -16.80
CA SER A 201 -18.21 -10.35 -17.83
C SER A 201 -17.98 -11.86 -17.76
N MET A 202 -17.05 -12.37 -16.93
CA MET A 202 -16.77 -13.80 -16.83
C MET A 202 -17.86 -14.56 -16.07
N PRO A 203 -18.27 -15.76 -16.52
CA PRO A 203 -19.46 -16.47 -16.02
C PRO A 203 -19.45 -16.83 -14.54
N PHE A 204 -18.27 -16.98 -13.91
CA PHE A 204 -18.19 -17.38 -12.50
C PHE A 204 -18.34 -16.21 -11.51
N VAL A 205 -18.18 -14.96 -11.94
CA VAL A 205 -18.44 -13.77 -11.11
C VAL A 205 -19.95 -13.55 -10.91
N LYS A 206 -20.80 -14.16 -11.77
CA LYS A 206 -22.26 -14.12 -11.65
C LYS A 206 -22.83 -15.08 -10.60
N GLN A 207 -22.01 -15.98 -10.04
CA GLN A 207 -22.45 -16.97 -9.05
C GLN A 207 -22.32 -16.51 -7.59
N VAL A 208 -21.82 -15.29 -7.33
CA VAL A 208 -21.66 -14.71 -6.00
C VAL A 208 -22.57 -13.47 -5.87
N LYS A 209 -23.86 -13.68 -6.09
CA LYS A 209 -24.92 -12.74 -5.72
C LYS A 209 -25.84 -13.38 -4.68
#